data_813652b9a4a9e9d359d730b29b7be589
#
_entry.id   813652b9a4a9e9d359d730b29b7be589
#
_cell.length_a   1.000
_cell.length_b   1.000
_cell.length_c   1.000
_cell.angle_alpha   90.00
_cell.angle_beta   90.00
_cell.angle_gamma   90.00
#
_symmetry.space_group_name_H-M   'P 1'
#
loop_
_entity.id
_entity.type
_entity.pdbx_description
1 polymer ?
#
loop_
_entity_poly.entity_id
_entity_poly.type
_entity_poly.pdbx_seq_one_letter_code
_entity_poly.pdbx_strand_id
1 'polypeptide(L)'
;GIVLVNKHTCIGCRYCMLACPYKARSFIHETLTDQKPDVPRGKGTVESCAFCVHRVDNDLQPACVEACSKTNKALIFGDMNDPNSKLSRALEKYPTGRIRADLGTDPGVRYKGL
;
A
#
# COMPACT_ATOMS: atom_id res chain seq x y z
N GLY A 1 2.37 5.19 8.87
CA GLY A 1 2.68 3.81 9.00
C GLY A 1 2.04 2.89 7.97
N ILE A 2 2.61 1.72 7.82
CA ILE A 2 2.08 0.67 6.95
C ILE A 2 1.02 -0.12 7.73
N VAL A 3 -0.18 -0.27 7.18
CA VAL A 3 -1.28 -1.02 7.79
C VAL A 3 -1.35 -2.42 7.18
N LEU A 4 -1.06 -3.42 7.99
CA LEU A 4 -1.01 -4.82 7.58
C LEU A 4 -2.22 -5.61 8.08
N VAL A 5 -2.56 -6.67 7.36
CA VAL A 5 -3.51 -7.69 7.82
C VAL A 5 -2.71 -8.90 8.30
N ASN A 6 -2.87 -9.26 9.57
CA ASN A 6 -2.31 -10.50 10.08
C ASN A 6 -3.17 -11.67 9.58
N LYS A 7 -2.63 -12.43 8.63
CA LYS A 7 -3.34 -13.54 7.98
C LYS A 7 -3.63 -14.71 8.93
N HIS A 8 -2.83 -14.90 9.98
CA HIS A 8 -3.02 -15.99 10.95
C HIS A 8 -4.15 -15.70 11.93
N THR A 9 -4.45 -14.43 12.17
CA THR A 9 -5.54 -14.00 13.08
C THR A 9 -6.79 -13.54 12.34
N CYS A 10 -6.70 -13.32 11.03
CA CYS A 10 -7.84 -12.88 10.23
C CYS A 10 -8.88 -14.00 10.10
N ILE A 11 -10.08 -13.76 10.62
CA ILE A 11 -11.20 -14.69 10.55
C ILE A 11 -12.07 -14.52 9.29
N GLY A 12 -11.73 -13.58 8.42
CA GLY A 12 -12.45 -13.34 7.18
C GLY A 12 -13.84 -12.72 7.32
N CYS A 13 -14.14 -12.05 8.43
CA CYS A 13 -15.45 -11.41 8.65
C CYS A 13 -15.77 -10.30 7.63
N ARG A 14 -14.81 -9.82 6.88
CA ARG A 14 -14.92 -8.80 5.81
C ARG A 14 -15.39 -7.42 6.26
N TYR A 15 -15.53 -7.19 7.56
CA TYR A 15 -15.99 -5.90 8.09
C TYR A 15 -15.07 -4.74 7.65
N CYS A 16 -13.74 -4.96 7.62
CA CYS A 16 -12.78 -3.98 7.13
C CYS A 16 -12.95 -3.64 5.64
N MET A 17 -13.53 -4.53 4.83
CA MET A 17 -13.85 -4.25 3.42
C MET A 17 -15.07 -3.32 3.31
N LEU A 18 -16.06 -3.50 4.19
CA LEU A 18 -17.24 -2.63 4.24
C LEU A 18 -16.88 -1.24 4.77
N ALA A 19 -16.02 -1.18 5.79
CA ALA A 19 -15.62 0.07 6.43
C ALA A 19 -14.65 0.91 5.58
N CYS A 20 -13.86 0.30 4.68
CA CYS A 20 -12.84 1.03 3.93
C CYS A 20 -13.46 1.91 2.82
N PRO A 21 -13.36 3.25 2.92
CA PRO A 21 -13.93 4.15 1.92
C PRO A 21 -13.16 4.14 0.60
N TYR A 22 -11.94 3.59 0.59
CA TYR A 22 -11.06 3.51 -0.57
C TYR A 22 -11.19 2.21 -1.35
N LYS A 23 -11.98 1.25 -0.87
CA LYS A 23 -12.07 -0.11 -1.44
C LYS A 23 -10.71 -0.82 -1.52
N ALA A 24 -9.81 -0.53 -0.58
CA ALA A 24 -8.43 -1.01 -0.57
C ALA A 24 -8.26 -2.41 0.06
N ARG A 25 -9.33 -3.17 0.17
CA ARG A 25 -9.34 -4.52 0.74
C ARG A 25 -9.93 -5.51 -0.24
N SER A 26 -9.31 -6.69 -0.35
CA SER A 26 -9.79 -7.83 -1.13
C SER A 26 -9.95 -9.05 -0.24
N PHE A 27 -10.76 -10.01 -0.68
CA PHE A 27 -10.98 -11.26 0.04
C PHE A 27 -10.55 -12.44 -0.83
N ILE A 28 -9.89 -13.41 -0.23
CA ILE A 28 -9.38 -14.59 -0.93
C ILE A 28 -10.42 -15.70 -0.83
N HIS A 29 -11.11 -15.99 -1.92
CA HIS A 29 -12.16 -16.99 -2.00
C HIS A 29 -11.62 -18.40 -2.29
N GLU A 30 -10.49 -18.50 -2.98
CA GLU A 30 -9.95 -19.75 -3.49
C GLU A 30 -8.63 -20.14 -2.80
N THR A 31 -8.32 -21.43 -2.85
CA THR A 31 -7.03 -21.92 -2.39
C THR A 31 -5.96 -21.55 -3.43
N LEU A 32 -4.90 -20.91 -2.97
CA LEU A 32 -3.78 -20.50 -3.81
C LEU A 32 -2.66 -21.54 -3.73
N THR A 33 -2.10 -21.92 -4.86
CA THR A 33 -1.09 -22.98 -4.97
C THR A 33 0.34 -22.48 -5.11
N ASP A 34 0.53 -21.23 -5.57
CA ASP A 34 1.83 -20.61 -5.83
C ASP A 34 2.23 -19.63 -4.70
N GLN A 35 2.19 -20.10 -3.47
CA GLN A 35 2.53 -19.31 -2.29
C GLN A 35 4.00 -18.87 -2.28
N LYS A 36 4.23 -17.60 -1.98
CA LYS A 36 5.58 -17.08 -1.71
C LYS A 36 5.80 -16.98 -0.21
N PRO A 37 6.91 -17.49 0.34
CA PRO A 37 7.16 -17.50 1.78
C PRO A 37 7.08 -16.12 2.45
N ASP A 38 7.60 -15.10 1.77
CA ASP A 38 7.66 -13.73 2.30
C ASP A 38 6.30 -13.01 2.27
N VAL A 39 5.35 -13.53 1.51
CA VAL A 39 4.04 -12.89 1.30
C VAL A 39 2.94 -13.94 1.30
N PRO A 40 2.73 -14.64 2.43
CA PRO A 40 1.73 -15.70 2.49
C PRO A 40 0.32 -15.14 2.26
N ARG A 41 -0.45 -15.87 1.46
CA ARG A 41 -1.85 -15.58 1.18
C ARG A 41 -2.70 -16.79 1.59
N GLY A 42 -3.86 -16.56 2.17
CA GLY A 42 -4.69 -17.65 2.71
C GLY A 42 -6.15 -17.52 2.31
N LYS A 43 -6.75 -18.63 1.87
CA LYS A 43 -8.19 -18.72 1.64
C LYS A 43 -8.97 -18.31 2.90
N GLY A 44 -10.02 -17.53 2.72
CA GLY A 44 -10.86 -17.07 3.83
C GLY A 44 -10.31 -15.87 4.59
N THR A 45 -9.23 -15.25 4.11
CA THR A 45 -8.67 -14.04 4.73
C THR A 45 -8.83 -12.82 3.85
N VAL A 46 -8.73 -11.64 4.47
CA VAL A 46 -8.66 -10.36 3.77
C VAL A 46 -7.21 -10.02 3.48
N GLU A 47 -6.96 -9.38 2.36
CA GLU A 47 -5.65 -8.84 1.99
C GLU A 47 -5.72 -7.39 1.54
N SER A 48 -4.60 -6.71 1.62
CA SER A 48 -4.40 -5.35 1.10
C SER A 48 -2.94 -5.15 0.72
N CYS A 49 -2.64 -4.02 0.09
CA CYS A 49 -1.26 -3.64 -0.17
C CYS A 49 -0.49 -3.55 1.16
N ALA A 50 0.61 -4.29 1.24
CA ALA A 50 1.52 -4.31 2.40
C ALA A 50 2.74 -3.39 2.19
N PHE A 51 2.75 -2.56 1.15
CA PHE A 51 3.91 -1.77 0.71
C PHE A 51 5.19 -2.61 0.52
N CYS A 52 5.02 -3.91 0.23
CA CYS A 52 6.15 -4.85 0.14
C CYS A 52 7.05 -4.79 1.38
N VAL A 53 6.47 -4.87 2.57
CA VAL A 53 7.19 -4.70 3.85
C VAL A 53 8.47 -5.53 3.92
N HIS A 54 8.44 -6.77 3.43
CA HIS A 54 9.61 -7.66 3.34
C HIS A 54 10.76 -7.09 2.49
N ARG A 55 10.46 -6.22 1.53
CA ARG A 55 11.47 -5.52 0.72
C ARG A 55 11.93 -4.24 1.41
N VAL A 56 10.97 -3.47 1.94
CA VAL A 56 11.23 -2.19 2.62
C VAL A 56 12.11 -2.39 3.85
N ASP A 57 11.88 -3.45 4.62
CA ASP A 57 12.71 -3.82 5.79
C ASP A 57 14.15 -4.21 5.41
N ASN A 58 14.42 -4.46 4.14
CA ASN A 58 15.75 -4.71 3.57
C ASN A 58 16.25 -3.57 2.68
N ASP A 59 15.81 -2.34 2.95
CA ASP A 59 16.19 -1.12 2.22
C ASP A 59 15.91 -1.15 0.70
N LEU A 60 15.01 -2.02 0.26
CA LEU A 60 14.58 -2.13 -1.13
C LEU A 60 13.29 -1.33 -1.37
N GLN A 61 13.09 -0.89 -2.59
CA GLN A 61 11.85 -0.25 -2.99
C GLN A 61 10.71 -1.27 -3.16
N PRO A 62 9.45 -0.88 -2.94
CA PRO A 62 8.30 -1.70 -3.32
C PRO A 62 8.38 -2.14 -4.78
N ALA A 63 7.99 -3.38 -5.08
CA ALA A 63 8.14 -3.96 -6.42
C ALA A 63 7.44 -3.14 -7.53
N CYS A 64 6.27 -2.56 -7.25
CA CYS A 64 5.56 -1.72 -8.20
C CYS A 64 6.30 -0.41 -8.50
N VAL A 65 6.95 0.18 -7.50
CA VAL A 65 7.76 1.39 -7.66
C VAL A 65 9.01 1.09 -8.48
N GLU A 66 9.68 -0.03 -8.18
CA GLU A 66 10.85 -0.48 -8.94
C GLU A 66 10.49 -0.74 -10.41
N ALA A 67 9.41 -1.46 -10.68
CA ALA A 67 8.95 -1.70 -12.04
C ALA A 67 8.59 -0.40 -12.78
N CYS A 68 7.89 0.52 -12.11
CA CYS A 68 7.52 1.81 -12.68
C CYS A 68 8.74 2.70 -12.95
N SER A 69 9.80 2.57 -12.15
CA SER A 69 11.03 3.37 -12.33
C SER A 69 11.75 3.11 -13.65
N LYS A 70 11.57 1.92 -14.21
CA LYS A 70 12.14 1.50 -15.51
C LYS A 70 11.38 2.07 -16.72
N THR A 71 10.17 2.57 -16.51
CA THR A 71 9.27 3.06 -17.56
C THR A 71 8.89 4.53 -17.32
N ASN A 72 7.76 4.77 -16.69
CA ASN A 72 7.13 6.08 -16.59
C ASN A 72 7.54 6.91 -15.38
N LYS A 73 8.21 6.32 -14.38
CA LYS A 73 8.62 6.98 -13.12
C LYS A 73 7.47 7.72 -12.42
N ALA A 74 6.26 7.17 -12.52
CA ALA A 74 5.04 7.80 -12.01
C ALA A 74 4.80 7.50 -10.52
N LEU A 75 5.44 6.49 -9.96
CA LEU A 75 5.32 6.09 -8.57
C LEU A 75 6.58 6.48 -7.79
N ILE A 76 6.38 7.12 -6.65
CA ILE A 76 7.44 7.47 -5.70
C ILE A 76 7.05 6.89 -4.34
N PHE A 77 7.98 6.24 -3.67
CA PHE A 77 7.83 5.74 -2.31
C PHE A 77 8.96 6.27 -1.43
N GLY A 78 8.63 6.62 -0.19
CA GLY A 78 9.59 7.10 0.78
C GLY A 78 8.91 7.49 2.09
N ASP A 79 9.70 7.88 3.07
CA ASP A 79 9.22 8.43 4.33
C ASP A 79 8.89 9.92 4.16
N MET A 80 7.65 10.29 4.49
CA MET A 80 7.21 11.70 4.47
C MET A 80 7.79 12.51 5.63
N ASN A 81 8.26 11.86 6.68
CA ASN A 81 8.87 12.53 7.83
C ASN A 81 10.37 12.80 7.62
N ASP A 82 11.00 12.16 6.65
CA ASP A 82 12.38 12.45 6.27
C ASP A 82 12.42 13.58 5.21
N PRO A 83 12.87 14.79 5.57
CA PRO A 83 12.94 15.92 4.64
C PRO A 83 13.88 15.69 3.46
N ASN A 84 14.85 14.77 3.62
CA ASN A 84 15.81 14.43 2.59
C ASN A 84 15.33 13.33 1.63
N SER A 85 14.18 12.72 1.91
CA SER A 85 13.63 11.66 1.07
C SER A 85 13.25 12.18 -0.32
N LYS A 86 13.32 11.29 -1.33
CA LYS A 86 12.85 11.62 -2.69
C LYS A 86 11.35 11.98 -2.69
N LEU A 87 10.58 11.36 -1.80
CA LEU A 87 9.15 11.63 -1.67
C LEU A 87 8.91 13.04 -1.15
N SER A 88 9.57 13.46 -0.06
CA SER A 88 9.41 14.81 0.52
C SER A 88 9.75 15.90 -0.50
N ARG A 89 10.87 15.76 -1.21
CA ARG A 89 11.25 16.69 -2.30
C ARG A 89 10.22 16.73 -3.44
N ALA A 90 9.60 15.60 -3.76
CA ALA A 90 8.56 15.57 -4.79
C ALA A 90 7.27 16.25 -4.31
N LEU A 91 6.90 16.08 -3.04
CA LEU A 91 5.74 16.74 -2.44
C LEU A 91 5.90 18.26 -2.35
N GLU A 92 7.11 18.75 -2.09
CA GLU A 92 7.42 20.18 -2.14
C GLU A 92 7.33 20.75 -3.56
N LYS A 93 7.80 19.97 -4.54
CA LYS A 93 7.85 20.43 -5.93
C LYS A 93 6.51 20.41 -6.65
N TYR A 94 5.62 19.47 -6.30
CA TYR A 94 4.37 19.26 -7.03
C TYR A 94 3.17 19.40 -6.12
N PRO A 95 2.13 20.17 -6.52
CA PRO A 95 0.86 20.17 -5.83
C PRO A 95 0.23 18.77 -5.91
N THR A 96 -0.23 18.26 -4.78
CA THR A 96 -0.81 16.93 -4.67
C THR A 96 -2.10 16.95 -3.88
N GLY A 97 -3.07 16.14 -4.29
CA GLY A 97 -4.33 15.91 -3.59
C GLY A 97 -4.41 14.55 -2.92
N ARG A 98 -5.45 14.38 -2.11
CA ARG A 98 -5.82 13.11 -1.44
C ARG A 98 -7.18 12.67 -1.93
N ILE A 99 -7.33 11.38 -2.21
CA ILE A 99 -8.65 10.81 -2.49
C ILE A 99 -9.52 10.91 -1.23
N ARG A 100 -10.77 11.30 -1.37
CA ARG A 100 -11.74 11.44 -0.29
C ARG A 100 -11.25 12.31 0.86
N ALA A 101 -10.68 13.46 0.52
CA ALA A 101 -10.26 14.47 1.50
C ALA A 101 -11.43 14.92 2.41
N ASP A 102 -12.67 14.79 1.93
CA ASP A 102 -13.93 15.07 2.64
C ASP A 102 -14.09 14.25 3.94
N LEU A 103 -13.45 13.06 4.02
CA LEU A 103 -13.57 12.16 5.17
C LEU A 103 -12.57 12.46 6.30
N GLY A 104 -11.59 13.32 6.10
CA GLY A 104 -10.59 13.67 7.11
C GLY A 104 -9.68 12.50 7.55
N THR A 105 -9.60 11.43 6.78
CA THR A 105 -8.83 10.22 7.14
C THR A 105 -7.33 10.35 6.93
N ASP A 106 -6.88 11.43 6.30
CA ASP A 106 -5.47 11.75 6.02
C ASP A 106 -4.61 10.59 5.48
N PRO A 107 -4.98 9.98 4.34
CA PRO A 107 -4.24 8.87 3.77
C PRO A 107 -2.82 9.28 3.38
N GLY A 108 -1.85 8.36 3.55
CA GLY A 108 -0.45 8.58 3.16
C GLY A 108 -0.21 8.63 1.65
N VAL A 109 -1.19 8.23 0.84
CA VAL A 109 -1.07 8.28 -0.63
C VAL A 109 -1.45 9.67 -1.13
N ARG A 110 -0.60 10.24 -1.97
CA ARG A 110 -0.78 11.55 -2.60
C ARG A 110 -0.83 11.40 -4.12
N TYR A 111 -1.65 12.19 -4.77
CA TYR A 111 -1.85 12.16 -6.21
C TYR A 111 -1.54 13.53 -6.81
N LYS A 112 -0.66 13.55 -7.82
CA LYS A 112 -0.41 14.74 -8.61
C LYS A 112 -1.53 14.91 -9.64
N GLY A 113 -2.11 16.10 -9.69
CA GLY A 113 -3.17 16.44 -10.67
C GLY A 113 -4.58 16.02 -10.23
N LEU A 114 -4.79 15.82 -8.95
CA LEU A 114 -6.10 15.53 -8.33
C LEU A 114 -6.67 16.82 -7.75
#